data_a81fe870a5853dc00d27b8f92d2fcdb8
#
_entry.id   a81fe870a5853dc00d27b8f92d2fcdb8
#
_cell.length_a   1.000
_cell.length_b   1.000
_cell.length_c   1.000
_cell.angle_alpha   90.00
_cell.angle_beta   90.00
_cell.angle_gamma   90.00
#
_symmetry.space_group_name_H-M   'P 1'
#
loop_
_entity.id
_entity.type
_entity.pdbx_description
1 polymer ?
#
loop_
_entity_poly.entity_id
_entity_poly.type
_entity_poly.pdbx_seq_one_letter_code
_entity_poly.pdbx_strand_id
1 'polypeptide(L)'
;MLNYRNQSLKATAPQATAPRRRPGAVAAVRPAAWRAGAAGAASSHPLVRADENARLFDYEQRVKSAFDAIVPTLRRVSALQHEEDFESRAQRVAREHLGFELPVNILADAWVEQLDMRRLFAWCVFETYRRFSDDFFTTDPLGSHDESDFEAFLQDCGFHTLDISPCADGRLAHVIRFVLRLPYRAVRRKSYAGALFDIDDSLEKWTETELMRFREGRPNTADAPTRYLKAVVYHYSSGDPDEGCAAHGSDTAAAARAGLERLRGFQQAVQNSHCCGASIDLLLIGLDTDTDAIRVHAADDDGGIDLQRYIDARDLYDTTGRLSAQQAQEGIEKAVREAAPGVPAGMQSLMARLLEHNLSQIDYVRSFHGERYRD
;
A
#
# COMPACT_ATOMS: atom_id res chain seq x y z
N MET A 1 -22.41 -42.66 -1.03
CA MET A 1 -23.14 -42.65 -2.30
C MET A 1 -24.24 -41.60 -2.23
N LEU A 2 -23.99 -40.40 -2.73
CA LEU A 2 -25.02 -39.36 -2.90
C LEU A 2 -24.70 -38.62 -4.20
N ASN A 3 -25.57 -38.84 -5.19
CA ASN A 3 -25.55 -38.24 -6.52
C ASN A 3 -25.95 -36.78 -6.46
N TYR A 4 -25.09 -35.88 -6.95
CA TYR A 4 -25.48 -34.52 -7.32
C TYR A 4 -25.81 -34.47 -8.82
N ARG A 5 -27.09 -34.29 -9.13
CA ARG A 5 -27.61 -34.02 -10.48
C ARG A 5 -27.33 -32.56 -10.85
N ASN A 6 -26.70 -32.39 -12.01
CA ASN A 6 -26.63 -31.12 -12.75
C ASN A 6 -28.07 -30.63 -13.08
N GLN A 7 -28.38 -29.41 -12.67
CA GLN A 7 -29.48 -28.62 -13.24
C GLN A 7 -28.89 -27.43 -14.00
N SER A 8 -28.95 -27.52 -15.32
CA SER A 8 -28.70 -26.42 -16.25
C SER A 8 -29.83 -25.40 -16.16
N LEU A 9 -29.58 -24.23 -15.67
CA LEU A 9 -30.47 -23.09 -15.83
C LEU A 9 -30.07 -22.30 -17.09
N LYS A 10 -30.91 -22.43 -18.14
CA LYS A 10 -30.88 -21.57 -19.32
C LYS A 10 -31.40 -20.17 -18.93
N ALA A 11 -30.52 -19.18 -18.87
CA ALA A 11 -30.93 -17.80 -18.80
C ALA A 11 -31.04 -17.22 -20.21
N THR A 12 -32.24 -16.84 -20.60
CA THR A 12 -32.55 -16.05 -21.79
C THR A 12 -32.11 -14.61 -21.59
N ALA A 13 -31.18 -14.14 -22.43
CA ALA A 13 -30.74 -12.74 -22.41
C ALA A 13 -31.70 -11.85 -23.21
N PRO A 14 -32.07 -10.66 -22.75
CA PRO A 14 -32.76 -9.66 -23.56
C PRO A 14 -31.77 -8.97 -24.49
N GLN A 15 -32.12 -8.92 -25.78
CA GLN A 15 -31.42 -8.14 -26.79
C GLN A 15 -31.63 -6.64 -26.51
N ALA A 16 -30.58 -5.94 -26.15
CA ALA A 16 -30.53 -4.48 -26.19
C ALA A 16 -29.50 -4.07 -27.25
N THR A 17 -29.98 -3.49 -28.34
CA THR A 17 -29.19 -2.84 -29.37
C THR A 17 -28.65 -1.52 -28.81
N ALA A 18 -27.38 -1.48 -28.44
CA ALA A 18 -26.66 -0.24 -28.13
C ALA A 18 -25.76 0.15 -29.33
N PRO A 19 -25.61 1.46 -29.63
CA PRO A 19 -24.83 1.91 -30.76
C PRO A 19 -23.35 1.62 -30.58
N ARG A 20 -22.71 1.08 -31.63
CA ARG A 20 -21.27 0.82 -31.69
C ARG A 20 -20.49 2.13 -31.47
N ARG A 21 -19.96 2.33 -30.27
CA ARG A 21 -18.88 3.31 -30.05
C ARG A 21 -17.61 2.79 -30.73
N ARG A 22 -17.00 3.65 -31.58
CA ARG A 22 -15.66 3.41 -32.12
C ARG A 22 -14.70 3.20 -30.95
N PRO A 23 -13.74 2.25 -31.02
CA PRO A 23 -12.71 2.15 -30.01
C PRO A 23 -11.92 3.46 -30.00
N GLY A 24 -12.09 4.26 -28.94
CA GLY A 24 -11.23 5.38 -28.65
C GLY A 24 -9.79 4.87 -28.55
N ALA A 25 -8.87 5.55 -29.19
CA ALA A 25 -7.46 5.28 -29.03
C ALA A 25 -7.16 5.22 -27.53
N VAL A 26 -6.63 4.08 -27.08
CA VAL A 26 -6.06 3.97 -25.73
C VAL A 26 -4.94 5.00 -25.70
N ALA A 27 -5.18 6.08 -24.99
CA ALA A 27 -4.14 7.06 -24.72
C ALA A 27 -3.01 6.27 -24.04
N ALA A 28 -1.86 6.19 -24.73
CA ALA A 28 -0.67 5.64 -24.12
C ALA A 28 -0.45 6.47 -22.85
N VAL A 29 -0.55 5.83 -21.70
CA VAL A 29 -0.13 6.40 -20.43
C VAL A 29 1.36 6.72 -20.64
N ARG A 30 1.65 7.97 -20.95
CA ARG A 30 3.02 8.46 -20.93
C ARG A 30 3.42 8.35 -19.45
N PRO A 31 4.50 7.59 -19.12
CA PRO A 31 5.06 7.72 -17.80
C PRO A 31 5.38 9.22 -17.63
N ALA A 32 4.84 9.83 -16.57
CA ALA A 32 5.16 11.20 -16.24
C ALA A 32 6.68 11.33 -16.30
N ALA A 33 7.17 12.30 -17.05
CA ALA A 33 8.62 12.49 -17.23
C ALA A 33 9.19 12.92 -15.89
N TRP A 34 9.70 11.95 -15.15
CA TRP A 34 10.42 12.15 -13.90
C TRP A 34 11.67 12.97 -14.24
N ARG A 35 11.65 14.24 -13.95
CA ARG A 35 12.87 15.04 -13.96
C ARG A 35 13.62 14.69 -12.69
N ALA A 36 14.88 14.25 -12.83
CA ALA A 36 15.78 14.10 -11.71
C ALA A 36 15.88 15.46 -11.01
N GLY A 37 15.17 15.62 -9.91
CA GLY A 37 15.41 16.72 -8.99
C GLY A 37 16.86 16.61 -8.53
N ALA A 38 17.55 17.73 -8.45
CA ALA A 38 18.88 17.80 -7.85
C ALA A 38 18.80 17.11 -6.47
N ALA A 39 19.85 16.34 -6.10
CA ALA A 39 19.96 15.68 -4.81
C ALA A 39 19.41 16.60 -3.71
N GLY A 40 18.32 16.19 -3.08
CA GLY A 40 17.52 17.06 -2.23
C GLY A 40 18.36 17.74 -1.16
N ALA A 41 18.06 18.99 -0.88
CA ALA A 41 18.60 19.66 0.29
C ALA A 41 18.28 18.79 1.51
N ALA A 42 19.29 18.56 2.37
CA ALA A 42 19.09 17.79 3.61
C ALA A 42 17.88 18.36 4.35
N SER A 43 16.95 17.49 4.74
CA SER A 43 15.77 17.88 5.49
C SER A 43 16.18 18.65 6.73
N SER A 44 15.51 19.76 6.99
CA SER A 44 15.69 20.51 8.23
C SER A 44 14.76 20.02 9.34
N HIS A 45 13.84 19.09 9.04
CA HIS A 45 12.87 18.62 10.01
C HIS A 45 13.52 17.61 10.99
N PRO A 46 13.39 17.80 12.32
CA PRO A 46 14.18 17.10 13.31
C PRO A 46 13.87 15.60 13.45
N LEU A 47 12.67 15.15 13.02
CA LEU A 47 12.23 13.74 13.12
C LEU A 47 12.34 12.99 11.79
N VAL A 48 12.77 13.66 10.71
CA VAL A 48 12.89 13.01 9.42
C VAL A 48 14.11 12.09 9.38
N ARG A 49 13.89 10.87 8.92
CA ARG A 49 14.93 9.85 8.72
C ARG A 49 15.54 9.99 7.33
N ALA A 50 16.41 10.99 7.20
CA ALA A 50 16.99 11.37 5.91
C ALA A 50 17.80 10.25 5.23
N ASP A 51 18.44 9.39 6.01
CA ASP A 51 19.18 8.21 5.53
C ASP A 51 18.25 7.16 4.94
N GLU A 52 17.06 6.94 5.51
CA GLU A 52 16.03 6.07 4.94
C GLU A 52 15.50 6.66 3.61
N ASN A 53 15.28 7.98 3.57
CA ASN A 53 14.85 8.66 2.36
C ASN A 53 15.89 8.53 1.22
N ALA A 54 17.17 8.64 1.53
CA ALA A 54 18.24 8.45 0.55
C ALA A 54 18.26 7.01 0.01
N ARG A 55 18.12 5.99 0.87
CA ARG A 55 18.05 4.59 0.43
C ARG A 55 16.80 4.31 -0.41
N LEU A 56 15.66 4.88 -0.05
CA LEU A 56 14.43 4.76 -0.83
C LEU A 56 14.60 5.38 -2.22
N PHE A 57 15.20 6.55 -2.31
CA PHE A 57 15.50 7.21 -3.59
C PHE A 57 16.41 6.34 -4.46
N ASP A 58 17.49 5.82 -3.91
CA ASP A 58 18.40 4.94 -4.65
C ASP A 58 17.69 3.66 -5.14
N TYR A 59 16.80 3.10 -4.33
CA TYR A 59 15.96 1.96 -4.73
C TYR A 59 15.05 2.32 -5.91
N GLU A 60 14.31 3.42 -5.82
CA GLU A 60 13.43 3.88 -6.90
C GLU A 60 14.21 4.20 -8.19
N GLN A 61 15.42 4.78 -8.08
CA GLN A 61 16.27 5.01 -9.25
C GLN A 61 16.70 3.69 -9.92
N ARG A 62 17.01 2.65 -9.15
CA ARG A 62 17.30 1.31 -9.70
C ARG A 62 16.10 0.73 -10.42
N VAL A 63 14.92 0.80 -9.81
CA VAL A 63 13.66 0.35 -10.43
C VAL A 63 13.41 1.09 -11.74
N LYS A 64 13.48 2.41 -11.71
CA LYS A 64 13.29 3.26 -12.89
C LYS A 64 14.28 2.91 -14.00
N SER A 65 15.56 2.81 -13.67
CA SER A 65 16.61 2.48 -14.65
C SER A 65 16.36 1.13 -15.33
N ALA A 66 15.86 0.14 -14.59
CA ALA A 66 15.53 -1.17 -15.16
C ALA A 66 14.36 -1.09 -16.14
N PHE A 67 13.30 -0.34 -15.83
CA PHE A 67 12.21 -0.11 -16.79
C PHE A 67 12.63 0.69 -18.00
N ASP A 68 13.44 1.75 -17.82
CA ASP A 68 13.95 2.57 -18.89
C ASP A 68 14.84 1.77 -19.86
N ALA A 69 15.51 0.71 -19.40
CA ALA A 69 16.35 -0.16 -20.22
C ALA A 69 15.55 -1.07 -21.18
N ILE A 70 14.26 -1.32 -20.93
CA ILE A 70 13.45 -2.28 -21.71
C ILE A 70 13.37 -1.87 -23.17
N VAL A 71 12.89 -0.67 -23.45
CA VAL A 71 12.65 -0.23 -24.84
C VAL A 71 13.94 -0.15 -25.67
N PRO A 72 15.04 0.43 -25.19
CA PRO A 72 16.31 0.42 -25.92
C PRO A 72 16.84 -1.00 -26.18
N THR A 73 16.72 -1.90 -25.22
CA THR A 73 17.16 -3.29 -25.36
C THR A 73 16.32 -4.02 -26.41
N LEU A 74 15.01 -3.91 -26.35
CA LEU A 74 14.13 -4.55 -27.32
C LEU A 74 14.32 -4.02 -28.75
N ARG A 75 14.67 -2.75 -28.93
CA ARG A 75 15.07 -2.22 -30.25
C ARG A 75 16.34 -2.90 -30.78
N ARG A 76 17.34 -3.15 -29.90
CA ARG A 76 18.54 -3.90 -30.28
C ARG A 76 18.21 -5.34 -30.65
N VAL A 77 17.38 -6.01 -29.87
CA VAL A 77 16.90 -7.37 -30.15
C VAL A 77 16.19 -7.44 -31.49
N SER A 78 15.29 -6.50 -31.77
CA SER A 78 14.57 -6.44 -33.04
C SER A 78 15.49 -6.25 -34.25
N ALA A 79 16.57 -5.49 -34.08
CA ALA A 79 17.55 -5.28 -35.16
C ALA A 79 18.33 -6.54 -35.52
N LEU A 80 18.37 -7.55 -34.64
CA LEU A 80 19.05 -8.82 -34.86
C LEU A 80 18.18 -9.88 -35.55
N GLN A 81 16.87 -9.64 -35.73
CA GLN A 81 15.88 -10.65 -36.13
C GLN A 81 16.23 -11.47 -37.37
N HIS A 82 16.98 -10.91 -38.30
CA HIS A 82 17.33 -11.56 -39.57
C HIS A 82 18.74 -12.17 -39.59
N GLU A 83 19.40 -12.25 -38.44
CA GLU A 83 20.74 -12.84 -38.35
C GLU A 83 20.64 -14.34 -38.04
N GLU A 84 21.58 -15.14 -38.55
CA GLU A 84 21.58 -16.62 -38.42
C GLU A 84 21.58 -17.11 -36.98
N ASP A 85 22.23 -16.38 -36.07
CA ASP A 85 22.32 -16.70 -34.64
C ASP A 85 21.41 -15.82 -33.76
N PHE A 86 20.28 -15.35 -34.33
CA PHE A 86 19.35 -14.40 -33.70
C PHE A 86 19.04 -14.72 -32.25
N GLU A 87 18.55 -15.94 -31.96
CA GLU A 87 18.11 -16.29 -30.59
C GLU A 87 19.26 -16.16 -29.58
N SER A 88 20.43 -16.69 -29.91
CA SER A 88 21.60 -16.63 -29.02
C SER A 88 22.06 -15.21 -28.75
N ARG A 89 22.03 -14.35 -29.77
CA ARG A 89 22.41 -12.94 -29.64
C ARG A 89 21.36 -12.13 -28.92
N ALA A 90 20.08 -12.38 -29.20
CA ALA A 90 18.97 -11.76 -28.49
C ALA A 90 19.03 -12.07 -26.97
N GLN A 91 19.27 -13.33 -26.63
CA GLN A 91 19.44 -13.72 -25.21
C GLN A 91 20.68 -13.08 -24.56
N ARG A 92 21.77 -12.95 -25.29
CA ARG A 92 22.96 -12.27 -24.76
C ARG A 92 22.68 -10.79 -24.48
N VAL A 93 22.06 -10.09 -25.43
CA VAL A 93 21.67 -8.67 -25.29
C VAL A 93 20.69 -8.50 -24.12
N ALA A 94 19.71 -9.39 -23.97
CA ALA A 94 18.76 -9.34 -22.87
C ALA A 94 19.43 -9.57 -21.51
N ARG A 95 20.27 -10.58 -21.39
CA ARG A 95 21.01 -10.83 -20.13
C ARG A 95 21.91 -9.66 -19.73
N GLU A 96 22.60 -9.06 -20.73
CA GLU A 96 23.52 -7.95 -20.48
C GLU A 96 22.79 -6.67 -20.03
N HIS A 97 21.65 -6.36 -20.61
CA HIS A 97 20.98 -5.06 -20.38
C HIS A 97 19.74 -5.13 -19.50
N LEU A 98 19.06 -6.28 -19.43
CA LEU A 98 17.88 -6.48 -18.60
C LEU A 98 18.16 -7.40 -17.40
N GLY A 99 19.24 -8.19 -17.46
CA GLY A 99 19.61 -9.14 -16.42
C GLY A 99 18.75 -10.42 -16.39
N PHE A 100 17.91 -10.66 -17.41
CA PHE A 100 17.09 -11.86 -17.55
C PHE A 100 16.98 -12.32 -19.01
N GLU A 101 16.47 -13.54 -19.22
CA GLU A 101 16.26 -14.11 -20.53
C GLU A 101 14.89 -13.77 -21.10
N LEU A 102 14.81 -13.62 -22.42
CA LEU A 102 13.56 -13.46 -23.14
C LEU A 102 12.87 -14.83 -23.34
N PRO A 103 11.55 -14.90 -23.48
CA PRO A 103 10.83 -16.14 -23.67
C PRO A 103 11.17 -16.77 -25.02
N VAL A 104 11.72 -18.00 -24.95
CA VAL A 104 12.22 -18.73 -26.12
C VAL A 104 11.15 -18.93 -27.21
N ASN A 105 9.91 -19.21 -26.80
CA ASN A 105 8.79 -19.37 -27.74
C ASN A 105 8.53 -18.10 -28.58
N ILE A 106 8.65 -16.90 -27.98
CA ILE A 106 8.45 -15.65 -28.74
C ILE A 106 9.61 -15.40 -29.68
N LEU A 107 10.85 -15.74 -29.27
CA LEU A 107 12.01 -15.62 -30.15
C LEU A 107 11.95 -16.62 -31.30
N ALA A 108 11.54 -17.86 -31.05
CA ALA A 108 11.39 -18.90 -32.06
C ALA A 108 10.32 -18.56 -33.10
N ASP A 109 9.20 -17.93 -32.69
CA ASP A 109 8.15 -17.47 -33.62
C ASP A 109 8.70 -16.47 -34.67
N ALA A 110 9.77 -15.75 -34.35
CA ALA A 110 10.41 -14.81 -35.28
C ALA A 110 11.02 -15.43 -36.53
N TRP A 111 11.25 -16.74 -36.56
CA TRP A 111 11.66 -17.47 -37.77
C TRP A 111 10.58 -17.59 -38.82
N VAL A 112 9.32 -17.58 -38.40
CA VAL A 112 8.15 -17.79 -39.27
C VAL A 112 7.44 -16.48 -39.55
N GLU A 113 7.40 -15.61 -38.55
CA GLU A 113 6.70 -14.34 -38.60
C GLU A 113 7.60 -13.20 -38.13
N GLN A 114 7.09 -11.98 -38.16
CA GLN A 114 7.79 -10.85 -37.56
C GLN A 114 7.74 -10.96 -36.03
N LEU A 115 8.88 -10.64 -35.38
CA LEU A 115 9.02 -10.66 -33.93
C LEU A 115 7.89 -9.83 -33.26
N ASP A 116 7.13 -10.48 -32.36
CA ASP A 116 6.05 -9.82 -31.64
C ASP A 116 6.61 -8.92 -30.51
N MET A 117 6.91 -7.69 -30.87
CA MET A 117 7.46 -6.69 -29.97
C MET A 117 6.52 -6.33 -28.82
N ARG A 118 5.19 -6.49 -28.99
CA ARG A 118 4.21 -6.18 -27.93
C ARG A 118 4.26 -7.26 -26.84
N ARG A 119 4.31 -8.51 -27.24
CA ARG A 119 4.45 -9.63 -26.31
C ARG A 119 5.80 -9.58 -25.58
N LEU A 120 6.90 -9.28 -26.27
CA LEU A 120 8.21 -9.11 -25.64
C LEU A 120 8.21 -7.95 -24.65
N PHE A 121 7.64 -6.81 -25.01
CA PHE A 121 7.54 -5.66 -24.12
C PHE A 121 6.74 -6.01 -22.87
N ALA A 122 5.55 -6.60 -23.03
CA ALA A 122 4.71 -7.01 -21.90
C ALA A 122 5.43 -8.01 -20.98
N TRP A 123 6.14 -8.98 -21.55
CA TRP A 123 6.97 -9.92 -20.81
C TRP A 123 8.07 -9.20 -20.01
N CYS A 124 8.82 -8.32 -20.65
CA CYS A 124 9.92 -7.58 -19.98
C CYS A 124 9.40 -6.71 -18.84
N VAL A 125 8.27 -6.03 -19.03
CA VAL A 125 7.63 -5.23 -17.98
C VAL A 125 7.22 -6.12 -16.82
N PHE A 126 6.54 -7.24 -17.10
CA PHE A 126 6.12 -8.17 -16.06
C PHE A 126 7.31 -8.78 -15.30
N GLU A 127 8.34 -9.24 -16.02
CA GLU A 127 9.51 -9.86 -15.39
C GLU A 127 10.32 -8.85 -14.56
N THR A 128 10.47 -7.61 -15.04
CA THR A 128 11.09 -6.53 -14.27
C THR A 128 10.29 -6.25 -13.01
N TYR A 129 8.97 -6.12 -13.11
CA TYR A 129 8.10 -5.89 -11.95
C TYR A 129 8.21 -7.05 -10.95
N ARG A 130 8.16 -8.31 -11.41
CA ARG A 130 8.27 -9.49 -10.56
C ARG A 130 9.58 -9.50 -9.77
N ARG A 131 10.72 -9.21 -10.43
CA ARG A 131 12.04 -9.19 -9.79
C ARG A 131 12.16 -8.10 -8.72
N PHE A 132 11.67 -6.90 -8.99
CA PHE A 132 11.65 -5.85 -7.99
C PHE A 132 10.64 -6.09 -6.88
N SER A 133 9.53 -6.77 -7.16
CA SER A 133 8.58 -7.21 -6.13
C SER A 133 9.24 -8.24 -5.20
N ASP A 134 9.92 -9.23 -5.75
CA ASP A 134 10.65 -10.23 -4.96
C ASP A 134 11.75 -9.56 -4.12
N ASP A 135 12.53 -8.65 -4.70
CA ASP A 135 13.55 -7.86 -3.98
C ASP A 135 12.93 -7.01 -2.87
N PHE A 136 11.82 -6.36 -3.13
CA PHE A 136 11.10 -5.55 -2.16
C PHE A 136 10.66 -6.33 -0.91
N PHE A 137 10.26 -7.61 -1.08
CA PHE A 137 9.84 -8.45 0.03
C PHE A 137 10.99 -9.15 0.76
N THR A 138 12.14 -9.32 0.11
CA THR A 138 13.30 -10.00 0.66
C THR A 138 14.34 -9.05 1.24
N THR A 139 14.50 -7.88 0.64
CA THR A 139 15.38 -6.82 1.10
C THR A 139 14.55 -5.67 1.66
N ASP A 140 14.95 -5.09 2.77
CA ASP A 140 14.34 -3.86 3.24
C ASP A 140 14.98 -2.66 2.55
N PRO A 141 14.32 -2.00 1.56
CA PRO A 141 14.91 -0.86 0.88
C PRO A 141 15.23 0.31 1.82
N LEU A 142 14.51 0.41 2.92
CA LEU A 142 14.76 1.44 3.94
C LEU A 142 15.88 1.02 4.90
N GLY A 143 16.11 -0.28 5.09
CA GLY A 143 17.21 -0.82 5.87
C GLY A 143 17.14 -0.57 7.38
N SER A 144 15.96 -0.28 7.90
CA SER A 144 15.77 0.17 9.28
C SER A 144 14.59 -0.47 10.02
N HIS A 145 13.91 -1.44 9.38
CA HIS A 145 12.75 -2.06 9.99
C HIS A 145 13.11 -3.43 10.54
N ASP A 146 13.35 -3.48 11.85
CA ASP A 146 13.41 -4.75 12.57
C ASP A 146 11.97 -5.22 12.89
N GLU A 147 11.62 -6.41 12.36
CA GLU A 147 10.31 -7.01 12.59
C GLU A 147 10.09 -7.31 14.07
N SER A 148 11.12 -7.79 14.77
CA SER A 148 11.05 -8.14 16.19
C SER A 148 10.84 -6.90 17.08
N ASP A 149 11.49 -5.80 16.76
CA ASP A 149 11.32 -4.53 17.48
C ASP A 149 9.91 -3.98 17.31
N PHE A 150 9.34 -4.11 16.11
CA PHE A 150 7.97 -3.68 15.88
C PHE A 150 6.93 -4.58 16.54
N GLU A 151 7.15 -5.89 16.53
CA GLU A 151 6.29 -6.84 17.25
C GLU A 151 6.31 -6.59 18.76
N ALA A 152 7.50 -6.35 19.34
CA ALA A 152 7.62 -5.97 20.75
C ALA A 152 6.87 -4.66 21.04
N PHE A 153 7.03 -3.65 20.20
CA PHE A 153 6.30 -2.40 20.31
C PHE A 153 4.78 -2.58 20.23
N LEU A 154 4.27 -3.42 19.33
CA LEU A 154 2.83 -3.72 19.25
C LEU A 154 2.34 -4.38 20.54
N GLN A 155 3.12 -5.31 21.08
CA GLN A 155 2.78 -5.98 22.33
C GLN A 155 2.78 -4.99 23.51
N ASP A 156 3.75 -4.09 23.59
CA ASP A 156 3.79 -3.00 24.58
C ASP A 156 2.58 -2.06 24.45
N CYS A 157 2.11 -1.81 23.23
CA CYS A 157 0.85 -1.12 22.99
C CYS A 157 -0.38 -1.94 23.35
N GLY A 158 -0.20 -3.21 23.70
CA GLY A 158 -1.27 -4.16 24.08
C GLY A 158 -1.94 -4.86 22.90
N PHE A 159 -1.38 -4.79 21.68
CA PHE A 159 -1.94 -5.46 20.50
C PHE A 159 -1.20 -6.75 20.17
N HIS A 160 -1.97 -7.77 19.77
CA HIS A 160 -1.43 -9.06 19.34
C HIS A 160 -1.38 -9.20 17.82
N THR A 161 -2.18 -8.44 17.12
CA THR A 161 -2.22 -8.43 15.64
C THR A 161 -2.58 -7.04 15.15
N LEU A 162 -1.88 -6.61 14.11
CA LEU A 162 -2.22 -5.44 13.30
C LEU A 162 -2.62 -5.93 11.89
N ASP A 163 -3.88 -5.74 11.54
CA ASP A 163 -4.45 -6.09 10.24
C ASP A 163 -4.85 -4.81 9.50
N ILE A 164 -4.15 -4.51 8.41
CA ILE A 164 -4.35 -3.28 7.62
C ILE A 164 -4.96 -3.62 6.27
N SER A 165 -6.10 -3.01 5.97
CA SER A 165 -6.78 -3.14 4.69
C SER A 165 -6.79 -1.82 3.92
N PRO A 166 -5.79 -1.58 3.06
CA PRO A 166 -5.78 -0.43 2.18
C PRO A 166 -6.70 -0.66 0.97
N CYS A 167 -7.12 0.44 0.32
CA CYS A 167 -7.71 0.37 -1.00
C CYS A 167 -6.76 -0.36 -1.97
N ALA A 168 -7.34 -1.11 -2.92
CA ALA A 168 -6.58 -1.84 -3.94
C ALA A 168 -6.06 -0.95 -5.07
N ASP A 169 -6.18 0.37 -4.95
CA ASP A 169 -5.58 1.31 -5.88
C ASP A 169 -4.06 1.16 -5.91
N GLY A 170 -3.48 1.15 -7.12
CA GLY A 170 -2.04 0.97 -7.30
C GLY A 170 -1.18 2.02 -6.60
N ARG A 171 -1.72 3.24 -6.40
CA ARG A 171 -1.07 4.32 -5.65
C ARG A 171 -0.86 3.99 -4.16
N LEU A 172 -1.59 2.99 -3.63
CA LEU A 172 -1.45 2.50 -2.25
C LEU A 172 -0.54 1.26 -2.13
N ALA A 173 0.09 0.81 -3.21
CA ALA A 173 0.94 -0.38 -3.17
C ALA A 173 2.07 -0.27 -2.13
N HIS A 174 2.59 0.93 -1.93
CA HIS A 174 3.71 1.24 -1.04
C HIS A 174 3.30 1.67 0.39
N VAL A 175 1.98 1.70 0.73
CA VAL A 175 1.48 2.30 1.97
C VAL A 175 2.12 1.72 3.22
N ILE A 176 2.24 0.40 3.34
CA ILE A 176 2.77 -0.24 4.57
C ILE A 176 4.24 0.11 4.76
N ARG A 177 5.06 -0.15 3.73
CA ARG A 177 6.51 -0.06 3.86
C ARG A 177 7.04 1.37 3.79
N PHE A 178 6.50 2.20 2.90
CA PHE A 178 7.04 3.54 2.66
C PHE A 178 6.25 4.63 3.38
N VAL A 179 4.93 4.63 3.29
CA VAL A 179 4.09 5.66 3.91
C VAL A 179 4.05 5.51 5.42
N LEU A 180 3.74 4.31 5.92
CA LEU A 180 3.65 4.01 7.34
C LEU A 180 4.97 3.52 7.94
N ARG A 181 5.95 3.18 7.11
CA ARG A 181 7.28 2.66 7.50
C ARG A 181 7.18 1.51 8.49
N LEU A 182 6.32 0.55 8.17
CA LEU A 182 6.12 -0.64 8.99
C LEU A 182 6.81 -1.85 8.35
N PRO A 183 7.35 -2.76 9.16
CA PRO A 183 7.88 -4.05 8.69
C PRO A 183 6.77 -4.84 8.00
N TYR A 184 7.01 -5.27 6.77
CA TYR A 184 5.96 -5.86 5.94
C TYR A 184 5.41 -7.16 6.53
N ARG A 185 6.27 -8.00 7.14
CA ARG A 185 5.89 -9.31 7.68
C ARG A 185 5.22 -9.24 9.05
N ALA A 186 5.50 -8.16 9.81
CA ALA A 186 4.89 -7.94 11.12
C ALA A 186 3.44 -7.43 11.03
N VAL A 187 2.95 -7.16 9.81
CA VAL A 187 1.62 -6.59 9.57
C VAL A 187 0.88 -7.48 8.57
N ARG A 188 -0.33 -7.93 8.93
CA ARG A 188 -1.21 -8.51 7.93
C ARG A 188 -1.72 -7.43 7.00
N ARG A 189 -1.53 -7.63 5.69
CA ARG A 189 -2.04 -6.73 4.66
C ARG A 189 -2.92 -7.46 3.67
N LYS A 190 -4.11 -6.95 3.40
CA LYS A 190 -4.95 -7.39 2.31
C LYS A 190 -5.70 -6.20 1.71
N SER A 191 -5.46 -5.93 0.42
CA SER A 191 -6.03 -4.77 -0.27
C SER A 191 -7.35 -5.13 -0.94
N TYR A 192 -8.32 -4.20 -0.89
CA TYR A 192 -9.64 -4.35 -1.45
C TYR A 192 -10.08 -3.08 -2.16
N ALA A 193 -10.84 -3.20 -3.26
CA ALA A 193 -11.39 -2.03 -3.94
C ALA A 193 -12.21 -1.18 -2.95
N GLY A 194 -11.98 0.13 -2.95
CA GLY A 194 -12.63 1.05 -2.02
C GLY A 194 -12.29 0.84 -0.54
N ALA A 195 -11.23 0.07 -0.22
CA ALA A 195 -10.87 -0.37 1.13
C ALA A 195 -11.98 -1.19 1.83
N LEU A 196 -12.92 -1.77 1.07
CA LEU A 196 -14.05 -2.57 1.57
C LEU A 196 -13.63 -4.02 1.80
N PHE A 197 -12.81 -4.25 2.81
CA PHE A 197 -12.29 -5.59 3.12
C PHE A 197 -13.40 -6.62 3.37
N ASP A 198 -13.08 -7.89 3.16
CA ASP A 198 -13.96 -9.00 3.47
C ASP A 198 -14.00 -9.24 4.99
N ILE A 199 -15.21 -9.17 5.58
CA ILE A 199 -15.42 -9.35 7.02
C ILE A 199 -15.15 -10.79 7.43
N ASP A 200 -15.58 -11.78 6.62
CA ASP A 200 -15.40 -13.19 6.93
C ASP A 200 -13.92 -13.57 6.92
N ASP A 201 -13.15 -13.05 5.96
CA ASP A 201 -11.69 -13.22 5.91
C ASP A 201 -10.97 -12.59 7.11
N SER A 202 -11.42 -11.43 7.58
CA SER A 202 -10.88 -10.81 8.80
C SER A 202 -11.30 -11.53 10.07
N LEU A 203 -12.50 -12.10 10.09
CA LEU A 203 -13.01 -12.93 11.20
C LEU A 203 -12.24 -14.25 11.30
N GLU A 204 -11.92 -14.89 10.15
CA GLU A 204 -11.05 -16.07 10.11
C GLU A 204 -9.68 -15.74 10.72
N LYS A 205 -9.07 -14.63 10.34
CA LYS A 205 -7.77 -14.22 10.89
C LYS A 205 -7.81 -13.90 12.37
N TRP A 206 -8.87 -13.26 12.84
CA TRP A 206 -9.07 -13.05 14.27
C TRP A 206 -9.17 -14.39 15.01
N THR A 207 -9.94 -15.35 14.46
CA THR A 207 -10.06 -16.71 15.01
C THR A 207 -8.71 -17.44 15.07
N GLU A 208 -7.88 -17.30 14.03
CA GLU A 208 -6.52 -17.85 14.05
C GLU A 208 -5.66 -17.25 15.17
N THR A 209 -5.77 -15.93 15.39
CA THR A 209 -5.04 -15.24 16.47
C THR A 209 -5.47 -15.77 17.84
N GLU A 210 -6.78 -15.95 18.06
CA GLU A 210 -7.34 -16.56 19.27
C GLU A 210 -6.79 -17.97 19.48
N LEU A 211 -6.81 -18.80 18.42
CA LEU A 211 -6.36 -20.19 18.49
C LEU A 211 -4.85 -20.29 18.76
N MET A 212 -4.05 -19.40 18.20
CA MET A 212 -2.61 -19.34 18.51
C MET A 212 -2.38 -19.03 19.98
N ARG A 213 -3.02 -18.01 20.52
CA ARG A 213 -2.90 -17.64 21.94
C ARG A 213 -3.36 -18.75 22.87
N PHE A 214 -4.45 -19.42 22.53
CA PHE A 214 -4.92 -20.58 23.29
C PHE A 214 -3.86 -21.70 23.34
N ARG A 215 -3.26 -22.03 22.20
CA ARG A 215 -2.18 -23.05 22.10
C ARG A 215 -0.93 -22.67 22.89
N GLU A 216 -0.66 -21.39 23.04
CA GLU A 216 0.44 -20.86 23.84
C GLU A 216 0.12 -20.78 25.34
N GLY A 217 -1.04 -21.28 25.78
CA GLY A 217 -1.50 -21.21 27.14
C GLY A 217 -1.95 -19.81 27.60
N ARG A 218 -2.26 -18.94 26.68
CA ARG A 218 -2.72 -17.57 26.89
C ARG A 218 -4.12 -17.36 26.28
N PRO A 219 -5.14 -18.07 26.76
CA PRO A 219 -6.49 -17.94 26.22
C PRO A 219 -7.04 -16.55 26.46
N ASN A 220 -7.99 -16.16 25.60
CA ASN A 220 -8.74 -14.92 25.76
C ASN A 220 -9.59 -14.97 27.04
N THR A 221 -9.35 -14.04 27.95
CA THR A 221 -10.10 -13.89 29.21
C THR A 221 -10.43 -12.43 29.45
N ALA A 222 -11.35 -12.16 30.37
CA ALA A 222 -11.72 -10.79 30.73
C ALA A 222 -10.50 -9.97 31.23
N ASP A 223 -9.58 -10.63 31.93
CA ASP A 223 -8.39 -10.00 32.53
C ASP A 223 -7.22 -9.90 31.52
N ALA A 224 -7.21 -10.75 30.49
CA ALA A 224 -6.18 -10.80 29.46
C ALA A 224 -6.80 -11.03 28.07
N PRO A 225 -7.56 -10.06 27.56
CA PRO A 225 -8.25 -10.20 26.28
C PRO A 225 -7.27 -10.26 25.13
N THR A 226 -7.64 -10.99 24.07
CA THR A 226 -6.97 -10.85 22.78
C THR A 226 -7.31 -9.49 22.20
N ARG A 227 -6.30 -8.70 21.91
CA ARG A 227 -6.48 -7.40 21.28
C ARG A 227 -6.04 -7.46 19.83
N TYR A 228 -7.01 -7.33 18.95
CA TYR A 228 -6.84 -7.33 17.50
C TYR A 228 -7.11 -5.92 16.98
N LEU A 229 -6.12 -5.32 16.33
CA LEU A 229 -6.30 -4.02 15.72
C LEU A 229 -6.59 -4.17 14.23
N LYS A 230 -7.78 -3.72 13.83
CA LYS A 230 -8.17 -3.61 12.42
C LYS A 230 -8.05 -2.18 11.94
N ALA A 231 -7.21 -1.96 10.96
CA ALA A 231 -7.03 -0.67 10.30
C ALA A 231 -7.57 -0.69 8.87
N VAL A 232 -8.22 0.37 8.45
CA VAL A 232 -8.61 0.64 7.06
C VAL A 232 -7.87 1.87 6.57
N VAL A 233 -7.33 1.80 5.34
CA VAL A 233 -6.70 2.95 4.68
C VAL A 233 -7.50 3.28 3.41
N TYR A 234 -8.32 4.32 3.47
CA TYR A 234 -8.93 4.93 2.28
C TYR A 234 -7.98 5.97 1.68
N HIS A 235 -8.25 6.41 0.46
CA HIS A 235 -7.41 7.45 -0.15
C HIS A 235 -8.25 8.56 -0.78
N TYR A 236 -7.60 9.70 -0.93
CA TYR A 236 -8.11 10.89 -1.60
C TYR A 236 -6.96 11.60 -2.31
N SER A 237 -7.28 12.55 -3.17
CA SER A 237 -6.32 13.48 -3.75
C SER A 237 -6.63 14.89 -3.26
N SER A 238 -5.61 15.59 -2.78
CA SER A 238 -5.75 17.00 -2.37
C SER A 238 -5.53 17.97 -3.54
N GLY A 239 -4.81 17.56 -4.57
CA GLY A 239 -4.53 18.35 -5.77
C GLY A 239 -5.63 18.25 -6.81
N ASP A 240 -6.24 17.07 -6.98
CA ASP A 240 -7.33 16.85 -7.94
C ASP A 240 -8.45 16.00 -7.30
N PRO A 241 -9.55 16.63 -6.86
CA PRO A 241 -10.66 15.91 -6.26
C PRO A 241 -11.25 14.80 -7.14
N ASP A 242 -11.14 14.90 -8.47
CA ASP A 242 -11.64 13.88 -9.40
C ASP A 242 -10.73 12.64 -9.45
N GLU A 243 -9.50 12.73 -8.96
CA GLU A 243 -8.55 11.62 -8.82
C GLU A 243 -8.64 10.88 -7.47
N GLY A 244 -9.71 11.08 -6.71
CA GLY A 244 -9.99 10.34 -5.48
C GLY A 244 -10.26 8.85 -5.72
N CYS A 245 -10.88 8.19 -4.74
CA CYS A 245 -11.19 6.77 -4.83
C CYS A 245 -12.32 6.50 -5.83
N ALA A 246 -12.01 5.88 -6.97
CA ALA A 246 -13.00 5.56 -8.01
C ALA A 246 -14.17 4.69 -7.52
N ALA A 247 -13.94 3.80 -6.56
CA ALA A 247 -14.99 2.96 -5.96
C ALA A 247 -16.06 3.77 -5.22
N HIS A 248 -15.73 5.00 -4.83
CA HIS A 248 -16.61 5.92 -4.13
C HIS A 248 -16.90 7.21 -4.93
N GLY A 249 -16.70 7.16 -6.27
CA GLY A 249 -16.95 8.30 -7.16
C GLY A 249 -16.07 9.52 -6.84
N SER A 250 -14.86 9.29 -6.36
CA SER A 250 -13.89 10.30 -5.89
C SER A 250 -14.37 11.13 -4.68
N ASP A 251 -15.50 10.78 -4.06
CA ASP A 251 -15.98 11.43 -2.83
C ASP A 251 -15.20 10.93 -1.61
N THR A 252 -14.34 11.79 -1.07
CA THR A 252 -13.52 11.51 0.11
C THR A 252 -14.36 11.18 1.33
N ALA A 253 -15.47 11.89 1.54
CA ALA A 253 -16.34 11.65 2.69
C ALA A 253 -17.10 10.32 2.55
N ALA A 254 -17.50 9.95 1.34
CA ALA A 254 -18.09 8.64 1.07
C ALA A 254 -17.10 7.51 1.32
N ALA A 255 -15.83 7.65 0.87
CA ALA A 255 -14.76 6.68 1.11
C ALA A 255 -14.51 6.48 2.62
N ALA A 256 -14.40 7.57 3.38
CA ALA A 256 -14.20 7.52 4.83
C ALA A 256 -15.39 6.86 5.55
N ARG A 257 -16.64 7.24 5.21
CA ARG A 257 -17.86 6.62 5.78
C ARG A 257 -17.91 5.12 5.49
N ALA A 258 -17.68 4.71 4.26
CA ALA A 258 -17.71 3.30 3.88
C ALA A 258 -16.63 2.49 4.62
N GLY A 259 -15.43 3.03 4.79
CA GLY A 259 -14.38 2.43 5.59
C GLY A 259 -14.77 2.26 7.06
N LEU A 260 -15.38 3.29 7.67
CA LEU A 260 -15.85 3.23 9.05
C LEU A 260 -17.01 2.23 9.23
N GLU A 261 -17.98 2.22 8.32
CA GLU A 261 -19.09 1.26 8.36
C GLU A 261 -18.56 -0.18 8.27
N ARG A 262 -17.54 -0.41 7.42
CA ARG A 262 -16.94 -1.73 7.29
C ARG A 262 -16.19 -2.15 8.55
N LEU A 263 -15.46 -1.26 9.20
CA LEU A 263 -14.82 -1.48 10.49
C LEU A 263 -15.84 -1.84 11.59
N ARG A 264 -16.91 -1.07 11.70
CA ARG A 264 -18.00 -1.34 12.66
C ARG A 264 -18.69 -2.68 12.37
N GLY A 265 -18.92 -3.00 11.10
CA GLY A 265 -19.47 -4.30 10.69
C GLY A 265 -18.60 -5.47 11.12
N PHE A 266 -17.28 -5.35 11.01
CA PHE A 266 -16.34 -6.37 11.50
C PHE A 266 -16.39 -6.50 13.02
N GLN A 267 -16.36 -5.40 13.77
CA GLN A 267 -16.48 -5.41 15.23
C GLN A 267 -17.77 -6.09 15.66
N GLN A 268 -18.89 -5.77 15.02
CA GLN A 268 -20.19 -6.40 15.31
C GLN A 268 -20.18 -7.90 14.98
N ALA A 269 -19.53 -8.32 13.88
CA ALA A 269 -19.42 -9.73 13.52
C ALA A 269 -18.65 -10.53 14.57
N VAL A 270 -17.55 -9.97 15.08
CA VAL A 270 -16.78 -10.57 16.18
C VAL A 270 -17.63 -10.67 17.46
N GLN A 271 -18.31 -9.58 17.85
CA GLN A 271 -19.18 -9.57 19.04
C GLN A 271 -20.31 -10.57 18.95
N ASN A 272 -20.89 -10.77 17.77
CA ASN A 272 -21.96 -11.76 17.56
C ASN A 272 -21.46 -13.20 17.56
N SER A 273 -20.20 -13.42 17.20
CA SER A 273 -19.63 -14.76 17.09
C SER A 273 -19.05 -15.30 18.41
N HIS A 274 -18.75 -14.41 19.36
CA HIS A 274 -18.01 -14.75 20.57
C HIS A 274 -18.59 -14.07 21.81
N CYS A 275 -18.92 -14.87 22.79
CA CYS A 275 -19.54 -14.41 24.05
C CYS A 275 -18.57 -13.85 25.10
N CYS A 276 -17.26 -13.89 24.87
CA CYS A 276 -16.27 -13.67 25.94
C CYS A 276 -15.22 -12.63 25.56
N GLY A 277 -15.56 -11.32 25.69
CA GLY A 277 -14.55 -10.27 25.87
C GLY A 277 -13.53 -10.09 24.76
N ALA A 278 -13.88 -10.41 23.51
CA ALA A 278 -13.00 -10.11 22.38
C ALA A 278 -12.82 -8.59 22.27
N SER A 279 -11.59 -8.12 22.35
CA SER A 279 -11.26 -6.71 22.15
C SER A 279 -10.82 -6.49 20.71
N ILE A 280 -11.68 -5.83 19.95
CA ILE A 280 -11.37 -5.35 18.60
C ILE A 280 -11.18 -3.85 18.68
N ASP A 281 -9.96 -3.42 18.38
CA ASP A 281 -9.65 -2.01 18.24
C ASP A 281 -9.73 -1.63 16.76
N LEU A 282 -10.24 -0.43 16.46
CA LEU A 282 -10.46 0.06 15.11
C LEU A 282 -9.59 1.28 14.84
N LEU A 283 -9.05 1.36 13.62
CA LEU A 283 -8.29 2.52 13.16
C LEU A 283 -8.69 2.88 11.73
N LEU A 284 -9.01 4.14 11.49
CA LEU A 284 -9.30 4.65 10.16
C LEU A 284 -8.24 5.67 9.76
N ILE A 285 -7.63 5.44 8.61
CA ILE A 285 -6.57 6.28 8.06
C ILE A 285 -6.98 6.75 6.67
N GLY A 286 -6.87 8.06 6.40
CA GLY A 286 -6.95 8.62 5.06
C GLY A 286 -5.53 8.81 4.53
N LEU A 287 -5.29 8.51 3.26
CA LEU A 287 -4.03 8.77 2.56
C LEU A 287 -4.26 9.75 1.42
N ASP A 288 -3.57 10.86 1.46
CA ASP A 288 -3.46 11.78 0.34
C ASP A 288 -2.47 11.24 -0.71
N THR A 289 -2.97 10.90 -1.89
CA THR A 289 -2.15 10.29 -2.94
C THR A 289 -1.18 11.25 -3.63
N ASP A 290 -1.32 12.56 -3.40
CA ASP A 290 -0.41 13.56 -3.97
C ASP A 290 0.80 13.80 -3.08
N THR A 291 0.60 13.65 -1.78
CA THR A 291 1.59 14.04 -0.77
C THR A 291 2.10 12.88 0.06
N ASP A 292 1.47 11.71 -0.04
CA ASP A 292 1.65 10.58 0.85
C ASP A 292 1.40 10.91 2.34
N ALA A 293 0.79 12.07 2.62
CA ALA A 293 0.41 12.44 3.98
C ALA A 293 -0.79 11.64 4.46
N ILE A 294 -0.74 11.18 5.72
CA ILE A 294 -1.86 10.48 6.32
C ILE A 294 -2.72 11.40 7.18
N ARG A 295 -4.01 11.07 7.25
CA ARG A 295 -4.95 11.55 8.26
C ARG A 295 -5.34 10.39 9.15
N VAL A 296 -5.09 10.53 10.44
CA VAL A 296 -5.49 9.52 11.42
C VAL A 296 -6.74 10.03 12.11
N HIS A 297 -7.87 9.32 11.91
CA HIS A 297 -9.14 9.73 12.51
C HIS A 297 -9.12 9.47 14.02
N ALA A 298 -9.55 10.47 14.76
CA ALA A 298 -9.58 10.49 16.20
C ALA A 298 -10.87 9.85 16.74
N ALA A 299 -10.84 9.51 18.02
CA ALA A 299 -12.03 9.06 18.73
C ALA A 299 -12.96 10.22 19.06
N ASP A 300 -14.27 9.96 19.05
CA ASP A 300 -15.27 10.79 19.69
C ASP A 300 -15.23 10.62 21.22
N ASP A 301 -16.11 11.34 21.93
CA ASP A 301 -16.16 11.31 23.40
C ASP A 301 -16.57 9.95 23.97
N ASP A 302 -17.23 9.11 23.17
CA ASP A 302 -17.62 7.74 23.51
C ASP A 302 -16.55 6.69 23.12
N GLY A 303 -15.41 7.14 22.56
CA GLY A 303 -14.31 6.28 22.10
C GLY A 303 -14.52 5.68 20.71
N GLY A 304 -15.56 6.07 19.99
CA GLY A 304 -15.79 5.73 18.59
C GLY A 304 -14.98 6.61 17.63
N ILE A 305 -14.81 6.17 16.37
CA ILE A 305 -14.13 6.96 15.36
C ILE A 305 -15.05 8.09 14.88
N ASP A 306 -14.58 9.34 15.00
CA ASP A 306 -15.19 10.54 14.46
C ASP A 306 -14.58 10.93 13.12
N LEU A 307 -15.40 11.00 12.07
CA LEU A 307 -14.93 11.35 10.73
C LEU A 307 -14.56 12.83 10.58
N GLN A 308 -15.05 13.70 11.46
CA GLN A 308 -14.76 15.12 11.42
C GLN A 308 -13.50 15.51 12.23
N ARG A 309 -13.04 14.60 13.09
CA ARG A 309 -11.84 14.78 13.92
C ARG A 309 -10.74 13.88 13.40
N TYR A 310 -9.66 14.48 12.93
CA TYR A 310 -8.47 13.76 12.50
C TYR A 310 -7.20 14.58 12.76
N ILE A 311 -6.09 13.88 12.84
CA ILE A 311 -4.78 14.48 12.90
C ILE A 311 -4.18 14.37 11.50
N ASP A 312 -3.86 15.51 10.88
CA ASP A 312 -3.22 15.55 9.56
C ASP A 312 -1.70 15.60 9.74
N ALA A 313 -1.00 14.60 9.21
CA ALA A 313 0.45 14.52 9.32
C ALA A 313 1.16 15.69 8.61
N ARG A 314 0.55 16.30 7.59
CA ARG A 314 1.11 17.47 6.91
C ARG A 314 1.11 18.68 7.83
N ASP A 315 0.03 18.91 8.57
CA ASP A 315 -0.04 20.00 9.55
C ASP A 315 1.00 19.79 10.67
N LEU A 316 1.19 18.55 11.11
CA LEU A 316 2.24 18.20 12.07
C LEU A 316 3.63 18.46 11.48
N TYR A 317 3.90 18.07 10.25
CA TYR A 317 5.17 18.33 9.60
C TYR A 317 5.49 19.84 9.57
N ASP A 318 4.52 20.66 9.18
CA ASP A 318 4.72 22.11 9.06
C ASP A 318 4.85 22.81 10.43
N THR A 319 4.14 22.33 11.46
CA THR A 319 4.16 22.93 12.80
C THR A 319 5.35 22.47 13.65
N THR A 320 5.85 21.25 13.44
CA THR A 320 6.95 20.69 14.25
C THR A 320 8.33 20.86 13.62
N GLY A 321 8.42 21.22 12.34
CA GLY A 321 9.67 21.27 11.57
C GLY A 321 10.74 22.25 12.07
N ARG A 322 10.36 23.22 12.91
CA ARG A 322 11.29 24.22 13.50
C ARG A 322 11.62 23.97 14.96
N LEU A 323 11.10 22.90 15.54
CA LEU A 323 11.31 22.52 16.93
C LEU A 323 12.58 21.68 17.10
N SER A 324 13.01 21.43 18.34
CA SER A 324 13.97 20.35 18.60
C SER A 324 13.29 18.99 18.40
N ALA A 325 14.07 17.92 18.21
CA ALA A 325 13.53 16.57 18.06
C ALA A 325 12.60 16.17 19.22
N GLN A 326 13.03 16.44 20.46
CA GLN A 326 12.22 16.18 21.64
C GLN A 326 10.89 16.97 21.64
N GLN A 327 10.96 18.27 21.35
CA GLN A 327 9.75 19.12 21.30
C GLN A 327 8.81 18.71 20.17
N ALA A 328 9.35 18.29 19.03
CA ALA A 328 8.55 17.79 17.91
C ALA A 328 7.83 16.49 18.29
N GLN A 329 8.51 15.56 18.94
CA GLN A 329 7.92 14.33 19.43
C GLN A 329 6.83 14.57 20.47
N GLU A 330 7.13 15.39 21.48
CA GLU A 330 6.14 15.83 22.49
C GLU A 330 4.91 16.51 21.85
N GLY A 331 5.14 17.28 20.77
CA GLY A 331 4.09 17.92 19.99
C GLY A 331 3.16 16.92 19.31
N ILE A 332 3.70 15.87 18.70
CA ILE A 332 2.92 14.78 18.09
C ILE A 332 2.11 14.04 19.16
N GLU A 333 2.75 13.63 20.25
CA GLU A 333 2.06 12.93 21.34
C GLU A 333 0.95 13.78 21.96
N LYS A 334 1.20 15.08 22.11
CA LYS A 334 0.17 16.03 22.58
C LYS A 334 -1.00 16.10 21.62
N ALA A 335 -0.75 16.24 20.32
CA ALA A 335 -1.80 16.28 19.31
C ALA A 335 -2.67 15.01 19.34
N VAL A 336 -2.03 13.83 19.51
CA VAL A 336 -2.74 12.56 19.65
C VAL A 336 -3.59 12.53 20.92
N ARG A 337 -3.05 12.91 22.07
CA ARG A 337 -3.81 12.93 23.34
C ARG A 337 -5.00 13.89 23.29
N GLU A 338 -4.85 15.04 22.66
CA GLU A 338 -5.93 16.03 22.53
C GLU A 338 -7.03 15.60 21.55
N ALA A 339 -6.63 14.94 20.45
CA ALA A 339 -7.58 14.47 19.46
C ALA A 339 -8.31 13.19 19.89
N ALA A 340 -7.66 12.32 20.67
CA ALA A 340 -8.18 11.01 21.04
C ALA A 340 -8.07 10.74 22.57
N PRO A 341 -8.71 11.57 23.41
CA PRO A 341 -8.57 11.46 24.87
C PRO A 341 -9.19 10.18 25.47
N GLY A 342 -10.21 9.63 24.81
CA GLY A 342 -10.88 8.38 25.25
C GLY A 342 -10.20 7.09 24.78
N VAL A 343 -9.13 7.18 23.99
CA VAL A 343 -8.45 6.02 23.42
C VAL A 343 -7.37 5.51 24.38
N PRO A 344 -7.20 4.17 24.54
CA PRO A 344 -6.16 3.61 25.38
C PRO A 344 -4.76 4.11 25.03
N ALA A 345 -3.90 4.26 26.04
CA ALA A 345 -2.55 4.79 25.88
C ALA A 345 -1.72 4.05 24.79
N GLY A 346 -1.85 2.72 24.69
CA GLY A 346 -1.16 1.96 23.65
C GLY A 346 -1.61 2.31 22.23
N MET A 347 -2.91 2.57 22.02
CA MET A 347 -3.42 3.06 20.75
C MET A 347 -2.88 4.46 20.44
N GLN A 348 -2.84 5.35 21.45
CA GLN A 348 -2.25 6.69 21.29
C GLN A 348 -0.77 6.59 20.89
N SER A 349 0.00 5.69 21.51
CA SER A 349 1.42 5.44 21.17
C SER A 349 1.57 4.94 19.72
N LEU A 350 0.71 4.03 19.28
CA LEU A 350 0.73 3.57 17.88
C LEU A 350 0.38 4.70 16.91
N MET A 351 -0.68 5.48 17.18
CA MET A 351 -1.04 6.64 16.35
C MET A 351 0.12 7.62 16.23
N ALA A 352 0.77 7.96 17.35
CA ALA A 352 1.92 8.85 17.37
C ALA A 352 3.07 8.30 16.51
N ARG A 353 3.39 7.01 16.63
CA ARG A 353 4.43 6.37 15.80
C ARG A 353 4.10 6.38 14.31
N LEU A 354 2.86 6.11 13.91
CA LEU A 354 2.46 6.17 12.51
C LEU A 354 2.59 7.57 11.93
N LEU A 355 2.19 8.59 12.70
CA LEU A 355 2.33 9.99 12.32
C LEU A 355 3.81 10.39 12.20
N GLU A 356 4.65 10.05 13.21
CA GLU A 356 6.09 10.32 13.16
C GLU A 356 6.76 9.70 11.94
N HIS A 357 6.47 8.41 11.66
CA HIS A 357 7.01 7.72 10.48
C HIS A 357 6.59 8.40 9.18
N ASN A 358 5.34 8.86 9.11
CA ASN A 358 4.82 9.52 7.93
C ASN A 358 5.48 10.87 7.64
N LEU A 359 6.01 11.59 8.65
CA LEU A 359 6.76 12.82 8.41
C LEU A 359 7.97 12.58 7.48
N SER A 360 8.64 11.45 7.62
CA SER A 360 9.74 11.08 6.73
C SER A 360 9.27 10.84 5.30
N GLN A 361 8.06 10.30 5.10
CA GLN A 361 7.51 10.11 3.76
C GLN A 361 7.07 11.43 3.12
N ILE A 362 6.46 12.34 3.89
CA ILE A 362 6.13 13.69 3.43
C ILE A 362 7.40 14.41 2.97
N ASP A 363 8.47 14.35 3.77
CA ASP A 363 9.76 14.94 3.42
C ASP A 363 10.35 14.31 2.15
N TYR A 364 10.27 12.98 2.03
CA TYR A 364 10.71 12.26 0.84
C TYR A 364 10.01 12.77 -0.42
N VAL A 365 8.69 12.81 -0.40
CA VAL A 365 7.92 13.28 -1.56
C VAL A 365 8.25 14.73 -1.88
N ARG A 366 8.31 15.62 -0.88
CA ARG A 366 8.69 17.03 -1.05
C ARG A 366 10.10 17.21 -1.63
N SER A 367 11.07 16.43 -1.17
CA SER A 367 12.48 16.57 -1.53
C SER A 367 12.82 15.97 -2.90
N PHE A 368 12.23 14.82 -3.24
CA PHE A 368 12.59 14.05 -4.43
C PHE A 368 11.52 14.08 -5.54
N HIS A 369 10.29 14.47 -5.22
CA HIS A 369 9.17 14.55 -6.16
C HIS A 369 8.59 15.97 -6.26
N GLY A 370 9.29 16.96 -5.84
CA GLY A 370 8.93 18.36 -5.58
C GLY A 370 8.09 19.11 -6.61
N GLU A 371 7.77 18.55 -7.77
CA GLU A 371 6.84 19.16 -8.74
C GLU A 371 5.37 18.82 -8.47
N ARG A 372 5.06 17.83 -7.63
CA ARG A 372 3.67 17.51 -7.23
C ARG A 372 3.11 18.50 -6.20
N TYR A 373 3.96 19.32 -5.59
CA TYR A 373 3.60 20.23 -4.50
C TYR A 373 3.64 21.72 -4.87
N ARG A 374 3.85 22.05 -6.16
CA ARG A 374 4.10 23.45 -6.56
C ARG A 374 2.91 24.17 -7.14
N ASP A 375 1.70 23.70 -6.96
CA ASP A 375 0.50 24.48 -7.36
C ASP A 375 -0.41 24.75 -6.15
#